data_a2db9b37e6f48c4c89538b919dcf88ea
#
_entry.id   a2db9b37e6f48c4c89538b919dcf88ea
#
_cell.length_a   1.000
_cell.length_b   1.000
_cell.length_c   1.000
_cell.angle_alpha   90.00
_cell.angle_beta   90.00
_cell.angle_gamma   90.00
#
_symmetry.space_group_name_H-M   'P 1'
#
loop_
_entity.id
_entity.type
_entity.pdbx_description
1 polymer ?
#
loop_
_entity_poly.entity_id
_entity_poly.type
_entity_poly.pdbx_seq_one_letter_code
_entity_poly.pdbx_strand_id
1 'polypeptide(L)'
;FNTNLNFTSPAAPVVENKEIQQKALSLLSASPIKAGYCLVIGSLDVGLLSSLCSQSEYSIVVIESDDSKIQRLRQSLYLKGLLGSRVNVLNVPDLNGDIPLTSCMVNFLISVNRKYDDEIKRILAPGRSIAVYLDGSSSPYIRPRLDDSGDWTHQYGDTGNTASSKESLSGAKGTHDFALQW
;
A
#
# COMPACT_ATOMS: atom_id res chain seq x y z
N PHE A 1 -26.39 29.19 12.92
CA PHE A 1 -24.91 29.13 12.70
C PHE A 1 -24.68 28.75 11.25
N ASN A 2 -24.36 29.74 10.42
CA ASN A 2 -24.10 29.57 8.99
C ASN A 2 -22.61 29.86 8.79
N THR A 3 -21.78 28.84 8.80
CA THR A 3 -20.35 28.94 8.46
C THR A 3 -20.11 28.29 7.12
N ASN A 4 -20.30 29.06 6.05
CA ASN A 4 -19.77 28.74 4.74
C ASN A 4 -18.24 28.88 4.81
N LEU A 5 -17.54 27.80 5.18
CA LEU A 5 -16.10 27.69 5.01
C LEU A 5 -15.83 27.34 3.55
N ASN A 6 -15.71 28.36 2.72
CA ASN A 6 -15.17 28.20 1.36
C ASN A 6 -13.67 27.92 1.47
N PHE A 7 -13.30 26.67 1.54
CA PHE A 7 -11.92 26.25 1.32
C PHE A 7 -11.61 26.33 -0.18
N THR A 8 -11.24 27.51 -0.65
CA THR A 8 -10.55 27.63 -1.92
C THR A 8 -9.12 27.15 -1.69
N SER A 9 -8.84 25.92 -2.09
CA SER A 9 -7.47 25.43 -2.17
C SER A 9 -6.70 26.27 -3.18
N PRO A 10 -5.60 26.93 -2.82
CA PRO A 10 -4.72 27.53 -3.81
C PRO A 10 -4.03 26.40 -4.55
N ALA A 11 -4.50 26.12 -5.77
CA ALA A 11 -3.76 25.28 -6.70
C ALA A 11 -2.48 26.00 -7.09
N ALA A 12 -1.41 25.77 -6.36
CA ALA A 12 -0.08 26.16 -6.80
C ALA A 12 0.26 25.35 -8.07
N PRO A 13 0.79 25.98 -9.14
CA PRO A 13 1.21 25.25 -10.32
C PRO A 13 2.26 24.22 -9.92
N VAL A 14 1.94 22.96 -10.11
CA VAL A 14 2.88 21.85 -9.93
C VAL A 14 3.89 21.97 -11.06
N VAL A 15 5.08 22.45 -10.78
CA VAL A 15 6.21 22.30 -11.71
C VAL A 15 6.48 20.79 -11.76
N GLU A 16 5.99 20.16 -12.81
CA GLU A 16 6.15 18.72 -13.03
C GLU A 16 7.62 18.43 -13.33
N ASN A 17 8.33 17.93 -12.32
CA ASN A 17 9.69 17.46 -12.52
C ASN A 17 9.63 16.12 -13.28
N LYS A 18 10.05 16.12 -14.54
CA LYS A 18 10.03 14.93 -15.42
C LYS A 18 10.80 13.75 -14.84
N GLU A 19 11.88 14.00 -14.11
CA GLU A 19 12.65 12.94 -13.46
C GLU A 19 11.85 12.24 -12.35
N ILE A 20 11.12 13.02 -11.56
CA ILE A 20 10.25 12.49 -10.50
C ILE A 20 9.10 11.66 -11.11
N GLN A 21 8.52 12.16 -12.21
CA GLN A 21 7.48 11.41 -12.92
C GLN A 21 8.00 10.09 -13.49
N GLN A 22 9.17 10.09 -14.10
CA GLN A 22 9.81 8.88 -14.61
C GLN A 22 10.14 7.90 -13.49
N LYS A 23 10.61 8.39 -12.34
CA LYS A 23 10.87 7.56 -11.17
C LYS A 23 9.57 6.93 -10.65
N ALA A 24 8.47 7.68 -10.57
CA ALA A 24 7.18 7.14 -10.19
C ALA A 24 6.69 6.06 -11.16
N LEU A 25 6.81 6.31 -12.49
CA LEU A 25 6.47 5.32 -13.52
C LEU A 25 7.32 4.05 -13.38
N SER A 26 8.62 4.19 -13.17
CA SER A 26 9.52 3.06 -12.97
C SER A 26 9.11 2.22 -11.76
N LEU A 27 8.80 2.85 -10.63
CA LEU A 27 8.29 2.14 -9.44
C LEU A 27 6.97 1.44 -9.72
N LEU A 28 6.02 2.14 -10.33
CA LEU A 28 4.71 1.59 -10.66
C LEU A 28 4.80 0.47 -11.70
N SER A 29 5.78 0.48 -12.61
CA SER A 29 5.93 -0.56 -13.61
C SER A 29 6.21 -1.94 -13.01
N ALA A 30 6.81 -1.97 -11.83
CA ALA A 30 7.04 -3.22 -11.09
C ALA A 30 5.74 -3.88 -10.62
N SER A 31 4.67 -3.11 -10.37
CA SER A 31 3.40 -3.66 -9.89
C SER A 31 2.45 -4.02 -11.02
N PRO A 32 1.89 -5.23 -11.02
CA PRO A 32 0.86 -5.62 -11.98
C PRO A 32 -0.50 -4.95 -11.70
N ILE A 33 -0.70 -4.42 -10.51
CA ILE A 33 -1.92 -3.75 -10.06
C ILE A 33 -1.60 -2.26 -9.88
N LYS A 34 -2.52 -1.36 -10.26
CA LYS A 34 -2.35 0.10 -10.11
C LYS A 34 -3.35 0.73 -9.16
N ALA A 35 -4.09 -0.08 -8.42
CA ALA A 35 -5.15 0.32 -7.50
C ALA A 35 -5.05 -0.44 -6.18
N GLY A 36 -5.76 0.02 -5.15
CA GLY A 36 -5.78 -0.57 -3.82
C GLY A 36 -4.89 0.19 -2.84
N TYR A 37 -4.25 -0.51 -1.91
CA TYR A 37 -3.39 0.12 -0.90
C TYR A 37 -1.91 0.05 -1.27
N CYS A 38 -1.25 1.21 -1.23
CA CYS A 38 0.20 1.31 -1.32
C CYS A 38 0.76 1.72 0.05
N LEU A 39 1.70 0.95 0.57
CA LEU A 39 2.42 1.29 1.79
C LEU A 39 3.81 1.82 1.45
N VAL A 40 4.18 2.93 2.07
CA VAL A 40 5.53 3.50 2.03
C VAL A 40 6.12 3.43 3.44
N ILE A 41 7.24 2.74 3.58
CA ILE A 41 7.99 2.66 4.84
C ILE A 41 9.20 3.58 4.76
N GLY A 42 9.20 4.62 5.59
CA GLY A 42 10.13 5.74 5.54
C GLY A 42 9.63 6.89 4.68
N SER A 43 10.27 8.05 4.79
CA SER A 43 9.85 9.23 4.06
C SER A 43 10.24 9.20 2.60
N LEU A 44 9.27 9.45 1.72
CA LEU A 44 9.51 9.80 0.33
C LEU A 44 9.32 11.30 0.10
N ASP A 45 9.93 11.80 -0.96
CA ASP A 45 9.69 13.16 -1.43
C ASP A 45 8.21 13.38 -1.80
N VAL A 46 7.67 14.56 -1.45
CA VAL A 46 6.26 14.91 -1.71
C VAL A 46 5.95 14.93 -3.21
N GLY A 47 6.90 15.31 -4.04
CA GLY A 47 6.75 15.27 -5.50
C GLY A 47 6.58 13.85 -6.00
N LEU A 48 7.36 12.90 -5.45
CA LEU A 48 7.23 11.48 -5.79
C LEU A 48 5.88 10.91 -5.33
N LEU A 49 5.44 11.20 -4.10
CA LEU A 49 4.11 10.81 -3.62
C LEU A 49 2.99 11.39 -4.50
N SER A 50 3.10 12.68 -4.88
CA SER A 50 2.16 13.34 -5.78
C SER A 50 2.12 12.65 -7.15
N SER A 51 3.29 12.31 -7.71
CA SER A 51 3.39 11.60 -8.99
C SER A 51 2.84 10.18 -8.91
N LEU A 52 3.06 9.46 -7.82
CA LEU A 52 2.43 8.15 -7.60
C LEU A 52 0.90 8.26 -7.56
N CYS A 53 0.35 9.27 -6.88
CA CYS A 53 -1.09 9.51 -6.84
C CYS A 53 -1.68 9.86 -8.21
N SER A 54 -0.98 10.66 -9.02
CA SER A 54 -1.48 11.07 -10.34
C SER A 54 -1.43 9.96 -11.38
N GLN A 55 -0.56 8.96 -11.19
CA GLN A 55 -0.30 7.88 -12.14
C GLN A 55 -0.87 6.53 -11.71
N SER A 56 -1.61 6.49 -10.60
CA SER A 56 -2.24 5.28 -10.08
C SER A 56 -3.53 5.61 -9.33
N GLU A 57 -4.30 4.58 -9.00
CA GLU A 57 -5.49 4.66 -8.14
C GLU A 57 -5.20 4.18 -6.71
N TYR A 58 -3.96 4.16 -6.29
CA TYR A 58 -3.59 3.76 -4.94
C TYR A 58 -4.05 4.76 -3.87
N SER A 59 -4.55 4.24 -2.77
CA SER A 59 -4.58 4.93 -1.48
C SER A 59 -3.24 4.67 -0.79
N ILE A 60 -2.46 5.73 -0.57
CA ILE A 60 -1.09 5.61 -0.07
C ILE A 60 -1.08 5.82 1.44
N VAL A 61 -0.46 4.90 2.17
CA VAL A 61 -0.16 5.04 3.59
C VAL A 61 1.36 5.19 3.74
N VAL A 62 1.80 6.26 4.37
CA VAL A 62 3.22 6.48 4.70
C VAL A 62 3.42 6.22 6.17
N ILE A 63 4.39 5.38 6.51
CA ILE A 63 4.83 5.14 7.89
C ILE A 63 6.19 5.79 8.11
N GLU A 64 6.28 6.65 9.09
CA GLU A 64 7.51 7.35 9.49
C GLU A 64 7.55 7.46 11.01
N SER A 65 8.74 7.49 11.58
CA SER A 65 8.97 7.60 13.03
C SER A 65 9.46 8.98 13.47
N ASP A 66 9.98 9.79 12.56
CA ASP A 66 10.49 11.14 12.84
C ASP A 66 9.37 12.16 12.79
N ASP A 67 9.00 12.72 13.94
CA ASP A 67 7.94 13.72 14.06
C ASP A 67 8.18 14.94 13.16
N SER A 68 9.41 15.39 13.04
CA SER A 68 9.74 16.58 12.22
C SER A 68 9.52 16.30 10.73
N LYS A 69 9.82 15.09 10.26
CA LYS A 69 9.54 14.67 8.89
C LYS A 69 8.05 14.50 8.66
N ILE A 70 7.35 13.89 9.62
CA ILE A 70 5.90 13.71 9.58
C ILE A 70 5.18 15.05 9.43
N GLN A 71 5.51 16.03 10.27
CA GLN A 71 4.87 17.35 10.23
C GLN A 71 5.12 18.05 8.88
N ARG A 72 6.35 18.07 8.40
CA ARG A 72 6.68 18.65 7.08
C ARG A 72 5.94 17.95 5.94
N LEU A 73 5.89 16.63 5.97
CA LEU A 73 5.21 15.83 4.97
C LEU A 73 3.70 16.09 4.97
N ARG A 74 3.07 16.07 6.16
CA ARG A 74 1.64 16.37 6.31
C ARG A 74 1.29 17.77 5.82
N GLN A 75 2.08 18.79 6.19
CA GLN A 75 1.87 20.15 5.73
C GLN A 75 1.94 20.26 4.20
N SER A 76 2.97 19.67 3.60
CA SER A 76 3.15 19.70 2.14
C SER A 76 2.05 18.94 1.39
N LEU A 77 1.61 17.80 1.91
CA LEU A 77 0.50 17.02 1.35
C LEU A 77 -0.85 17.74 1.51
N TYR A 78 -1.04 18.42 2.64
CA TYR A 78 -2.24 19.25 2.86
C TYR A 78 -2.34 20.37 1.83
N LEU A 79 -1.26 21.11 1.60
CA LEU A 79 -1.22 22.19 0.58
C LEU A 79 -1.50 21.69 -0.84
N LYS A 80 -1.25 20.41 -1.11
CA LYS A 80 -1.56 19.76 -2.40
C LYS A 80 -2.95 19.11 -2.44
N GLY A 81 -3.74 19.16 -1.36
CA GLY A 81 -5.04 18.50 -1.27
C GLY A 81 -4.97 16.97 -1.27
N LEU A 82 -3.80 16.39 -0.98
CA LEU A 82 -3.58 14.94 -1.00
C LEU A 82 -3.73 14.29 0.38
N LEU A 83 -3.49 15.04 1.46
CA LEU A 83 -3.58 14.52 2.81
C LEU A 83 -5.01 14.12 3.17
N GLY A 84 -5.19 12.90 3.63
CA GLY A 84 -6.50 12.33 4.02
C GLY A 84 -7.38 11.89 2.84
N SER A 85 -7.11 12.38 1.61
CA SER A 85 -7.86 11.97 0.42
C SER A 85 -7.18 10.81 -0.32
N ARG A 86 -5.88 10.91 -0.56
CA ARG A 86 -5.07 9.94 -1.30
C ARG A 86 -3.86 9.45 -0.52
N VAL A 87 -3.35 10.26 0.42
CA VAL A 87 -2.17 9.95 1.22
C VAL A 87 -2.47 10.17 2.69
N ASN A 88 -2.21 9.15 3.50
CA ASN A 88 -2.24 9.22 4.96
C ASN A 88 -0.83 9.03 5.51
N VAL A 89 -0.47 9.77 6.53
CA VAL A 89 0.85 9.69 7.18
C VAL A 89 0.66 9.26 8.62
N LEU A 90 1.16 8.08 8.94
CA LEU A 90 1.12 7.49 10.29
C LEU A 90 2.45 7.72 10.99
N ASN A 91 2.37 8.18 12.23
CA ASN A 91 3.49 8.18 13.15
C ASN A 91 3.56 6.82 13.82
N VAL A 92 4.64 6.08 13.58
CA VAL A 92 4.93 4.81 14.26
C VAL A 92 6.32 4.92 14.88
N PRO A 93 6.42 5.44 16.12
CA PRO A 93 7.69 5.78 16.76
C PRO A 93 8.62 4.60 16.94
N ASP A 94 8.06 3.44 17.14
CA ASP A 94 8.80 2.21 17.35
C ASP A 94 8.30 1.11 16.42
N LEU A 95 8.93 1.04 15.25
CA LEU A 95 8.74 -0.06 14.30
C LEU A 95 9.59 -1.26 14.72
N ASN A 96 9.49 -1.69 16.00
CA ASN A 96 10.23 -2.84 16.53
C ASN A 96 9.71 -4.20 16.05
N GLY A 97 9.06 -4.21 14.91
CA GLY A 97 8.60 -5.41 14.25
C GLY A 97 7.17 -5.30 13.74
N ASP A 98 6.25 -4.69 14.48
CA ASP A 98 4.83 -4.71 14.12
C ASP A 98 4.40 -3.44 13.36
N ILE A 99 4.10 -3.60 12.09
CA ILE A 99 3.44 -2.56 11.31
C ILE A 99 1.94 -2.56 11.65
N PRO A 100 1.33 -1.42 12.05
CA PRO A 100 -0.06 -1.36 12.51
C PRO A 100 -1.06 -1.45 11.34
N LEU A 101 -0.90 -2.43 10.51
CA LEU A 101 -1.78 -2.78 9.40
C LEU A 101 -2.16 -4.24 9.47
N THR A 102 -3.37 -4.55 9.02
CA THR A 102 -3.84 -5.94 8.96
C THR A 102 -3.06 -6.75 7.93
N SER A 103 -3.01 -8.06 8.12
CA SER A 103 -2.39 -8.98 7.17
C SER A 103 -3.10 -8.95 5.82
N CYS A 104 -2.35 -9.20 4.75
CA CYS A 104 -2.89 -9.33 3.39
C CYS A 104 -3.60 -8.09 2.82
N MET A 105 -3.31 -6.90 3.35
CA MET A 105 -4.00 -5.67 2.96
C MET A 105 -3.34 -4.92 1.81
N VAL A 106 -2.00 -4.92 1.75
CA VAL A 106 -1.22 -4.05 0.88
C VAL A 106 -0.97 -4.68 -0.48
N ASN A 107 -1.22 -3.93 -1.56
CA ASN A 107 -1.01 -4.38 -2.93
C ASN A 107 0.37 -3.98 -3.47
N PHE A 108 0.84 -2.80 -3.08
CA PHE A 108 2.14 -2.28 -3.48
C PHE A 108 2.87 -1.70 -2.27
N LEU A 109 4.14 -2.07 -2.11
CA LEU A 109 4.94 -1.60 -1.00
C LEU A 109 6.25 -1.00 -1.50
N ILE A 110 6.60 0.16 -0.98
CA ILE A 110 7.86 0.83 -1.22
C ILE A 110 8.56 0.99 0.14
N SER A 111 9.72 0.37 0.30
CA SER A 111 10.52 0.48 1.52
C SER A 111 11.89 1.05 1.22
N VAL A 112 12.39 1.91 2.12
CA VAL A 112 13.74 2.45 2.01
C VAL A 112 14.81 1.42 2.39
N ASN A 113 14.44 0.36 3.10
CA ASN A 113 15.34 -0.72 3.52
C ASN A 113 14.58 -2.03 3.78
N ARG A 114 15.31 -3.09 4.13
CA ARG A 114 14.78 -4.44 4.40
C ARG A 114 14.55 -4.77 5.88
N LYS A 115 14.63 -3.79 6.76
CA LYS A 115 14.51 -4.03 8.21
C LYS A 115 13.23 -4.79 8.61
N TYR A 116 12.18 -4.71 7.79
CA TYR A 116 10.83 -5.20 8.10
C TYR A 116 10.37 -6.35 7.19
N ASP A 117 11.28 -7.14 6.65
CA ASP A 117 10.97 -8.15 5.62
C ASP A 117 9.86 -9.13 6.05
N ASP A 118 9.83 -9.58 7.32
CA ASP A 118 8.80 -10.52 7.78
C ASP A 118 7.43 -9.85 7.89
N GLU A 119 7.38 -8.61 8.39
CA GLU A 119 6.15 -7.81 8.41
C GLU A 119 5.68 -7.47 7.00
N ILE A 120 6.60 -7.14 6.09
CA ILE A 120 6.30 -6.91 4.67
C ILE A 120 5.62 -8.15 4.07
N LYS A 121 6.14 -9.35 4.34
CA LYS A 121 5.50 -10.59 3.90
C LYS A 121 4.11 -10.78 4.49
N ARG A 122 3.89 -10.41 5.76
CA ARG A 122 2.60 -10.52 6.42
C ARG A 122 1.55 -9.60 5.81
N ILE A 123 1.89 -8.33 5.57
CA ILE A 123 0.93 -7.30 5.16
C ILE A 123 0.63 -7.27 3.65
N LEU A 124 1.52 -7.78 2.80
CA LEU A 124 1.26 -7.87 1.36
C LEU A 124 0.12 -8.83 1.07
N ALA A 125 -0.78 -8.48 0.16
CA ALA A 125 -1.83 -9.39 -0.30
C ALA A 125 -1.24 -10.52 -1.14
N PRO A 126 -1.67 -11.79 -0.97
CA PRO A 126 -1.10 -12.92 -1.70
C PRO A 126 -1.35 -12.86 -3.21
N GLY A 127 -0.41 -13.35 -3.99
CA GLY A 127 -0.57 -13.69 -5.39
C GLY A 127 -0.23 -12.60 -6.41
N ARG A 128 -0.34 -11.32 -6.07
CA ARG A 128 -0.08 -10.22 -7.03
C ARG A 128 0.55 -8.98 -6.41
N SER A 129 0.81 -9.01 -5.11
CA SER A 129 1.39 -7.85 -4.43
C SER A 129 2.90 -7.90 -4.49
N ILE A 130 3.49 -6.72 -4.47
CA ILE A 130 4.93 -6.56 -4.64
C ILE A 130 5.50 -5.54 -3.66
N ALA A 131 6.67 -5.83 -3.13
CA ALA A 131 7.51 -4.89 -2.41
C ALA A 131 8.72 -4.49 -3.25
N VAL A 132 8.96 -3.18 -3.34
CA VAL A 132 10.12 -2.59 -3.99
C VAL A 132 10.98 -1.91 -2.93
N TYR A 133 12.29 -2.11 -3.01
CA TYR A 133 13.25 -1.55 -2.07
C TYR A 133 14.07 -0.46 -2.75
N LEU A 134 14.26 0.65 -2.04
CA LEU A 134 15.00 1.82 -2.56
C LEU A 134 16.48 1.82 -2.16
N ASP A 135 16.94 0.78 -1.48
CA ASP A 135 18.35 0.61 -1.07
C ASP A 135 19.29 0.24 -2.23
N GLY A 136 18.75 0.08 -3.43
CA GLY A 136 19.49 -0.23 -4.65
C GLY A 136 20.06 -1.65 -4.75
N SER A 137 19.85 -2.48 -3.73
CA SER A 137 20.53 -3.78 -3.59
C SER A 137 19.70 -4.98 -4.03
N SER A 138 18.42 -4.81 -4.40
CA SER A 138 17.51 -5.95 -4.33
C SER A 138 16.49 -5.99 -5.43
N SER A 139 16.25 -7.19 -5.93
CA SER A 139 15.08 -7.50 -6.75
C SER A 139 13.79 -7.29 -5.94
N PRO A 140 12.73 -6.84 -6.58
CA PRO A 140 11.41 -6.75 -5.94
C PRO A 140 10.98 -8.10 -5.36
N TYR A 141 10.30 -8.07 -4.22
CA TYR A 141 9.68 -9.27 -3.65
C TYR A 141 8.22 -9.36 -4.08
N ILE A 142 7.86 -10.42 -4.75
CA ILE A 142 6.47 -10.72 -5.12
C ILE A 142 5.94 -11.74 -4.11
N ARG A 143 4.84 -11.41 -3.41
CA ARG A 143 4.22 -12.37 -2.52
C ARG A 143 3.56 -13.48 -3.32
N PRO A 144 3.93 -14.75 -3.13
CA PRO A 144 3.28 -15.86 -3.79
C PRO A 144 1.81 -15.97 -3.37
N ARG A 145 1.03 -16.73 -4.12
CA ARG A 145 -0.29 -17.18 -3.67
C ARG A 145 -0.12 -18.02 -2.40
N LEU A 146 -1.17 -18.04 -1.59
CA LEU A 146 -1.23 -18.99 -0.49
C LEU A 146 -1.26 -20.41 -1.07
N ASP A 147 -0.45 -21.27 -0.52
CA ASP A 147 -0.43 -22.68 -0.93
C ASP A 147 -1.83 -23.27 -0.84
N ASP A 148 -2.49 -23.88 -0.64
CA ASP A 148 -3.83 -24.42 -0.44
C ASP A 148 -5.00 -23.48 -0.80
N SER A 149 -4.74 -22.31 -1.47
CA SER A 149 -5.81 -21.42 -1.90
C SER A 149 -6.46 -21.91 -3.20
N GLY A 150 -7.77 -21.97 -3.22
CA GLY A 150 -8.56 -22.31 -4.40
C GLY A 150 -8.97 -21.07 -5.21
N ASP A 151 -9.43 -21.30 -6.43
CA ASP A 151 -9.99 -20.25 -7.30
C ASP A 151 -11.51 -20.46 -7.43
N TRP A 152 -12.24 -19.34 -7.36
CA TRP A 152 -13.65 -19.27 -7.70
C TRP A 152 -13.79 -18.57 -9.06
N THR A 153 -13.80 -19.34 -10.14
CA THR A 153 -13.69 -18.80 -11.51
C THR A 153 -15.02 -18.69 -12.23
N HIS A 154 -16.09 -19.32 -11.74
CA HIS A 154 -17.42 -19.36 -12.33
C HIS A 154 -18.49 -19.13 -11.26
N GLN A 155 -19.74 -18.92 -11.68
CA GLN A 155 -20.85 -18.64 -10.77
C GLN A 155 -21.00 -19.69 -9.64
N TYR A 156 -20.70 -20.95 -9.93
CA TYR A 156 -20.73 -22.07 -8.96
C TYR A 156 -19.35 -22.71 -8.75
N GLY A 157 -18.33 -21.88 -8.66
CA GLY A 157 -16.98 -22.32 -8.31
C GLY A 157 -16.09 -22.59 -9.52
N ASP A 158 -16.37 -23.62 -10.27
CA ASP A 158 -15.61 -24.02 -11.46
C ASP A 158 -16.52 -24.38 -12.64
N THR A 159 -15.93 -24.80 -13.75
CA THR A 159 -16.69 -25.26 -14.96
C THR A 159 -17.56 -26.48 -14.71
N GLY A 160 -17.30 -27.23 -13.64
CA GLY A 160 -18.10 -28.41 -13.22
C GLY A 160 -19.24 -28.05 -12.27
N ASN A 161 -19.44 -26.77 -11.94
CA ASN A 161 -20.44 -26.30 -10.96
C ASN A 161 -20.35 -27.00 -9.60
N THR A 162 -19.13 -27.26 -9.13
CA THR A 162 -18.90 -28.03 -7.90
C THR A 162 -19.27 -27.29 -6.62
N ALA A 163 -19.49 -25.96 -6.70
CA ALA A 163 -19.69 -25.07 -5.56
C ALA A 163 -18.58 -25.17 -4.50
N SER A 164 -17.37 -25.51 -4.93
CA SER A 164 -16.20 -25.70 -4.09
C SER A 164 -15.01 -24.96 -4.66
N SER A 165 -14.32 -24.19 -3.82
CA SER A 165 -13.08 -23.49 -4.18
C SER A 165 -11.86 -24.42 -4.23
N LYS A 166 -12.00 -25.68 -3.82
CA LYS A 166 -10.91 -26.67 -3.66
C LYS A 166 -9.81 -26.20 -2.70
N GLU A 167 -10.17 -25.30 -1.78
CA GLU A 167 -9.25 -24.86 -0.74
C GLU A 167 -8.97 -26.00 0.24
N SER A 168 -7.71 -26.10 0.62
CA SER A 168 -7.31 -26.94 1.73
C SER A 168 -7.25 -26.08 2.99
N LEU A 169 -8.07 -26.38 3.97
CA LEU A 169 -8.04 -25.76 5.29
C LEU A 169 -7.00 -26.45 6.18
N SER A 170 -5.82 -26.73 5.63
CA SER A 170 -4.77 -27.43 6.37
C SER A 170 -4.36 -26.61 7.60
N GLY A 171 -4.45 -27.24 8.77
CA GLY A 171 -4.16 -26.59 10.05
C GLY A 171 -5.38 -26.05 10.81
N ALA A 172 -6.51 -25.79 10.16
CA ALA A 172 -7.74 -25.45 10.86
C ALA A 172 -8.34 -26.68 11.58
N LYS A 173 -8.55 -26.57 12.89
CA LYS A 173 -9.06 -27.66 13.74
C LYS A 173 -10.49 -27.41 14.20
N GLY A 174 -10.99 -26.20 14.04
CA GLY A 174 -12.32 -25.83 14.45
C GLY A 174 -12.68 -24.39 14.05
N THR A 175 -13.91 -23.99 14.36
CA THR A 175 -14.43 -22.65 14.01
C THR A 175 -13.66 -21.50 14.66
N HIS A 176 -12.96 -21.74 15.75
CA HIS A 176 -12.12 -20.76 16.44
C HIS A 176 -10.81 -20.43 15.68
N ASP A 177 -10.45 -21.24 14.69
CA ASP A 177 -9.28 -20.98 13.83
C ASP A 177 -9.60 -19.98 12.69
N PHE A 178 -10.86 -19.60 12.54
CA PHE A 178 -11.29 -18.62 11.55
C PHE A 178 -11.40 -17.23 12.19
N ALA A 179 -10.78 -16.24 11.56
CA ALA A 179 -10.91 -14.85 11.95
C ALA A 179 -11.44 -14.02 10.78
N LEU A 180 -12.36 -13.10 11.09
CA LEU A 180 -12.81 -12.13 10.09
C LEU A 180 -11.75 -11.04 9.95
N GLN A 181 -11.34 -10.79 8.72
CA GLN A 181 -10.47 -9.66 8.37
C GLN A 181 -11.32 -8.61 7.67
N TRP A 182 -11.41 -7.45 8.29
CA TRP A 182 -12.15 -6.28 7.78
C TRP A 182 -11.20 -5.19 7.33
#